data_389645451e74f3a72d74663c3f15a4df
#
_entry.id   389645451e74f3a72d74663c3f15a4df
#
_cell.length_a   1.000
_cell.length_b   1.000
_cell.length_c   1.000
_cell.angle_alpha   90.00
_cell.angle_beta   90.00
_cell.angle_gamma   90.00
#
_symmetry.space_group_name_H-M   'P 1'
#
loop_
_entity.id
_entity.type
_entity.pdbx_description
1 polymer ?
#
loop_
_entity_poly.entity_id
_entity_poly.type
_entity_poly.pdbx_seq_one_letter_code
_entity_poly.pdbx_strand_id
1 'polypeptide(L)'
;MSGGEPAGSCPSCCSWGPVYSGVCRGCYDFARRHEPGPCGACRRRRPLKQGYCRNCWLQAAVQAAGTARRAPDLGPADFAAVSWHQLSFAGVARMNRRPRLPRPDEDHAPAGLPDPRWEQPELPAPGQSLRFHARHWTAASVSSPALEQARAVASRLGEARGWNPRIQEETRRALAVMLACHLPGMKVPWSSLEPALRPRDLSVSRTAEILGLAGLLDDDRVRPLDTWTGGKLATLAPGIAACARSWAGALQHGTSRSLPRSPDTVRIYLRSVHPLLEQWSGRYDHLREVTAGDAAAAIAALRGHQRRKTLTALRSLTRHCKKNGLIFADPAARIRSTPRPETMILPLPAARISTATEAAVTPAARLALALAAVHALRPDAIRRLCLADIDLGNRRITVAGQSRPLDDLTRRLTTGWLAWRRERWPRTSSPYLLVNNQTAMTTRPVSENWLTSTFRGLGVTLEQLRVDRQLDEALTAGPDPLHLASVFGIGDETAIRYASAARHLLASPAEQQPPR
;
A
#
# COMPACT_ATOMS: atom_id res chain seq x y z
N MET A 1 4.56 12.27 -49.73
CA MET A 1 4.56 10.87 -50.25
C MET A 1 5.77 10.17 -49.63
N SER A 2 5.66 9.59 -48.47
CA SER A 2 6.70 8.77 -47.84
C SER A 2 6.37 7.30 -48.14
N GLY A 3 7.07 6.75 -49.14
CA GLY A 3 6.98 5.35 -49.52
C GLY A 3 7.29 4.47 -48.33
N GLY A 4 6.32 3.68 -47.90
CA GLY A 4 6.49 2.68 -46.84
C GLY A 4 7.55 1.67 -47.31
N GLU A 5 8.62 1.53 -46.52
CA GLU A 5 9.65 0.55 -46.79
C GLU A 5 9.09 -0.88 -46.72
N PRO A 6 9.43 -1.74 -47.69
CA PRO A 6 8.86 -3.08 -47.75
C PRO A 6 9.24 -3.89 -46.52
N ALA A 7 8.23 -4.55 -45.91
CA ALA A 7 8.49 -5.49 -44.85
C ALA A 7 9.04 -6.80 -45.42
N GLY A 8 10.08 -7.34 -44.79
CA GLY A 8 10.74 -8.56 -45.21
C GLY A 8 11.60 -9.19 -44.12
N SER A 9 12.14 -10.36 -44.38
CA SER A 9 13.13 -11.01 -43.54
C SER A 9 14.49 -10.36 -43.70
N CYS A 10 15.09 -9.92 -42.61
CA CYS A 10 16.44 -9.40 -42.61
C CYS A 10 17.46 -10.53 -42.87
N PRO A 11 18.26 -10.53 -43.93
CA PRO A 11 19.22 -11.59 -44.24
C PRO A 11 20.37 -11.67 -43.21
N SER A 12 20.56 -10.61 -42.44
CA SER A 12 21.58 -10.59 -41.38
C SER A 12 21.11 -11.20 -40.05
N CYS A 13 19.86 -11.02 -39.64
CA CYS A 13 19.39 -11.48 -38.34
C CYS A 13 18.10 -12.29 -38.39
N CYS A 14 17.56 -12.55 -39.58
CA CYS A 14 16.31 -13.29 -39.81
C CYS A 14 15.06 -12.69 -39.15
N SER A 15 15.15 -11.44 -38.66
CA SER A 15 13.98 -10.75 -38.13
C SER A 15 13.05 -10.31 -39.25
N TRP A 16 11.76 -10.44 -39.06
CA TRP A 16 10.74 -9.88 -39.96
C TRP A 16 10.41 -8.45 -39.58
N GLY A 17 10.31 -7.56 -40.55
CA GLY A 17 9.97 -6.15 -40.35
C GLY A 17 10.49 -5.24 -41.46
N PRO A 18 10.42 -3.91 -41.29
CA PRO A 18 10.95 -2.96 -42.27
C PRO A 18 12.45 -3.20 -42.56
N VAL A 19 12.81 -3.27 -43.83
CA VAL A 19 14.17 -3.52 -44.31
C VAL A 19 14.72 -2.24 -44.91
N TYR A 20 15.83 -1.73 -44.34
CA TYR A 20 16.56 -0.55 -44.81
C TYR A 20 17.87 -0.97 -45.50
N SER A 21 18.07 -0.58 -46.73
CA SER A 21 19.28 -0.95 -47.47
C SER A 21 19.58 -2.45 -47.41
N GLY A 22 18.54 -3.30 -47.53
CA GLY A 22 18.67 -4.75 -47.57
C GLY A 22 18.76 -5.42 -46.18
N VAL A 23 18.76 -4.69 -45.05
CA VAL A 23 18.80 -5.24 -43.69
C VAL A 23 17.88 -4.48 -42.74
N CYS A 24 17.49 -5.07 -41.62
CA CYS A 24 16.71 -4.35 -40.62
C CYS A 24 17.53 -3.19 -39.99
N ARG A 25 16.86 -2.15 -39.52
CA ARG A 25 17.53 -0.96 -38.95
C ARG A 25 18.55 -1.30 -37.86
N GLY A 26 18.25 -2.26 -37.00
CA GLY A 26 19.20 -2.66 -35.95
C GLY A 26 20.48 -3.31 -36.50
N CYS A 27 20.39 -4.06 -37.60
CA CYS A 27 21.59 -4.59 -38.28
C CYS A 27 22.35 -3.51 -39.05
N TYR A 28 21.65 -2.57 -39.66
CA TYR A 28 22.24 -1.41 -40.32
C TYR A 28 23.03 -0.53 -39.34
N ASP A 29 22.41 -0.14 -38.21
CA ASP A 29 23.06 0.68 -37.19
C ASP A 29 24.24 -0.05 -36.52
N PHE A 30 24.16 -1.38 -36.39
CA PHE A 30 25.23 -2.19 -35.85
C PHE A 30 26.43 -2.25 -36.81
N ALA A 31 26.15 -2.44 -38.11
CA ALA A 31 27.19 -2.48 -39.14
C ALA A 31 27.93 -1.15 -39.27
N ARG A 32 27.27 -0.02 -39.09
CA ARG A 32 27.91 1.31 -39.12
C ARG A 32 28.86 1.58 -37.95
N ARG A 33 28.75 0.83 -36.86
CA ARG A 33 29.55 1.07 -35.64
C ARG A 33 30.65 0.02 -35.42
N HIS A 34 30.65 -1.04 -36.21
CA HIS A 34 31.51 -2.19 -35.95
C HIS A 34 32.09 -2.73 -37.27
N GLU A 35 33.37 -3.02 -37.25
CA GLU A 35 34.08 -3.55 -38.41
C GLU A 35 33.75 -5.03 -38.66
N PRO A 36 33.75 -5.48 -39.94
CA PRO A 36 33.47 -6.86 -40.29
C PRO A 36 34.66 -7.77 -40.03
N GLY A 37 34.42 -8.87 -39.34
CA GLY A 37 35.41 -9.89 -39.02
C GLY A 37 34.80 -11.27 -38.81
N PRO A 38 35.58 -12.35 -38.58
CA PRO A 38 35.10 -13.66 -38.25
C PRO A 38 34.54 -13.66 -36.82
N CYS A 39 33.26 -14.00 -36.65
CA CYS A 39 32.62 -14.07 -35.35
C CYS A 39 33.16 -15.26 -34.53
N GLY A 40 33.56 -15.03 -33.28
CA GLY A 40 34.09 -16.06 -32.39
C GLY A 40 33.11 -17.21 -32.08
N ALA A 41 31.79 -16.95 -32.10
CA ALA A 41 30.80 -17.98 -31.89
C ALA A 41 30.33 -18.67 -33.17
N CYS A 42 29.93 -17.89 -34.22
CA CYS A 42 29.32 -18.48 -35.43
C CYS A 42 30.28 -18.59 -36.61
N ARG A 43 31.51 -18.12 -36.50
CA ARG A 43 32.57 -18.13 -37.49
C ARG A 43 32.23 -17.43 -38.80
N ARG A 44 31.04 -16.85 -38.95
CA ARG A 44 30.64 -16.07 -40.12
C ARG A 44 31.29 -14.70 -40.10
N ARG A 45 31.71 -14.21 -41.26
CA ARG A 45 32.26 -12.86 -41.41
C ARG A 45 31.14 -11.84 -41.39
N ARG A 46 31.06 -11.07 -40.30
CA ARG A 46 30.03 -10.06 -40.06
C ARG A 46 30.58 -8.92 -39.20
N PRO A 47 29.91 -7.76 -39.11
CA PRO A 47 30.27 -6.72 -38.15
C PRO A 47 30.30 -7.27 -36.71
N LEU A 48 31.39 -6.99 -35.97
CA LEU A 48 31.66 -7.59 -34.65
C LEU A 48 31.73 -6.54 -33.57
N LYS A 49 31.03 -6.79 -32.48
CA LYS A 49 31.20 -6.11 -31.21
C LYS A 49 31.90 -7.07 -30.24
N GLN A 50 33.09 -6.70 -29.74
CA GLN A 50 33.88 -7.56 -28.83
C GLN A 50 34.13 -8.97 -29.38
N GLY A 51 34.38 -9.10 -30.67
CA GLY A 51 34.64 -10.38 -31.33
C GLY A 51 33.40 -11.21 -31.73
N TYR A 52 32.19 -10.73 -31.48
CA TYR A 52 30.94 -11.46 -31.74
C TYR A 52 29.97 -10.65 -32.60
N CYS A 53 29.30 -11.32 -33.55
CA CYS A 53 28.32 -10.66 -34.39
C CYS A 53 27.02 -10.36 -33.62
N ARG A 54 26.20 -9.44 -34.18
CA ARG A 54 24.97 -8.99 -33.54
C ARG A 54 24.04 -10.12 -33.16
N ASN A 55 23.91 -11.18 -33.97
CA ASN A 55 23.04 -12.30 -33.66
C ASN A 55 23.51 -13.10 -32.44
N CYS A 56 24.78 -13.44 -32.41
CA CYS A 56 25.36 -14.15 -31.28
C CYS A 56 25.28 -13.31 -30.00
N TRP A 57 25.50 -12.01 -30.13
CA TRP A 57 25.36 -11.05 -29.03
C TRP A 57 23.94 -11.00 -28.49
N LEU A 58 22.92 -10.89 -29.36
CA LEU A 58 21.51 -10.90 -28.92
C LEU A 58 21.11 -12.22 -28.32
N GLN A 59 21.58 -13.33 -28.86
CA GLN A 59 21.23 -14.65 -28.35
C GLN A 59 21.86 -14.91 -26.99
N ALA A 60 23.13 -14.57 -26.79
CA ALA A 60 23.77 -14.65 -25.48
C ALA A 60 23.08 -13.73 -24.47
N ALA A 61 22.71 -12.52 -24.86
CA ALA A 61 21.98 -11.59 -23.98
C ALA A 61 20.61 -12.13 -23.58
N VAL A 62 19.88 -12.80 -24.46
CA VAL A 62 18.58 -13.43 -24.15
C VAL A 62 18.76 -14.61 -23.22
N GLN A 63 19.77 -15.44 -23.43
CA GLN A 63 20.04 -16.60 -22.57
C GLN A 63 20.54 -16.20 -21.19
N ALA A 64 21.43 -15.21 -21.10
CA ALA A 64 21.98 -14.70 -19.85
C ALA A 64 20.97 -13.83 -19.05
N ALA A 65 20.04 -13.15 -19.72
CA ALA A 65 19.10 -12.24 -19.05
C ALA A 65 18.12 -12.97 -18.12
N GLY A 66 17.73 -14.20 -18.43
CA GLY A 66 16.75 -14.96 -17.63
C GLY A 66 15.59 -14.07 -17.16
N THR A 67 15.52 -13.82 -15.85
CA THR A 67 14.59 -12.89 -15.20
C THR A 67 15.23 -11.54 -14.81
N ALA A 68 16.47 -11.26 -15.21
CA ALA A 68 17.21 -10.07 -14.80
C ALA A 68 16.65 -8.78 -15.44
N ARG A 69 16.46 -7.74 -14.62
CA ARG A 69 15.94 -6.43 -15.04
C ARG A 69 16.97 -5.51 -15.74
N ARG A 70 18.24 -5.88 -15.77
CA ARG A 70 19.34 -5.13 -16.45
C ARG A 70 19.95 -5.99 -17.56
N ALA A 71 20.46 -5.32 -18.60
CA ALA A 71 21.27 -6.00 -19.61
C ALA A 71 22.47 -6.65 -18.91
N PRO A 72 22.69 -7.96 -19.07
CA PRO A 72 23.79 -8.64 -18.44
C PRO A 72 25.13 -8.20 -19.04
N ASP A 73 26.16 -8.12 -18.21
CA ASP A 73 27.54 -8.03 -18.70
C ASP A 73 27.92 -9.42 -19.22
N LEU A 74 28.04 -9.55 -20.54
CA LEU A 74 28.30 -10.82 -21.20
C LEU A 74 29.78 -11.15 -21.21
N GLY A 75 30.12 -12.31 -20.66
CA GLY A 75 31.47 -12.88 -20.69
C GLY A 75 31.65 -13.95 -21.79
N PRO A 76 32.88 -14.45 -22.03
CA PRO A 76 33.15 -15.48 -23.02
C PRO A 76 32.34 -16.76 -22.87
N ALA A 77 32.00 -17.14 -21.63
CA ALA A 77 31.18 -18.32 -21.32
C ALA A 77 29.75 -18.21 -21.85
N ASP A 78 29.15 -17.01 -21.85
CA ASP A 78 27.79 -16.79 -22.34
C ASP A 78 27.69 -17.01 -23.86
N PHE A 79 28.77 -16.70 -24.61
CA PHE A 79 28.85 -16.93 -26.05
C PHE A 79 29.14 -18.38 -26.41
N ALA A 80 29.80 -19.13 -25.55
CA ALA A 80 30.03 -20.57 -25.74
C ALA A 80 28.73 -21.40 -25.57
N ALA A 81 27.83 -20.92 -24.74
CA ALA A 81 26.53 -21.55 -24.47
C ALA A 81 25.46 -21.23 -25.52
N VAL A 82 25.75 -20.41 -26.56
CA VAL A 82 24.77 -19.99 -27.57
C VAL A 82 24.29 -21.19 -28.40
N SER A 83 23.00 -21.53 -28.27
CA SER A 83 22.35 -22.58 -29.05
C SER A 83 21.87 -22.04 -30.41
N TRP A 84 22.22 -22.77 -31.48
CA TRP A 84 21.95 -22.35 -32.87
C TRP A 84 20.49 -22.50 -33.33
N HIS A 85 19.62 -23.00 -32.49
CA HIS A 85 18.25 -23.34 -32.86
C HIS A 85 17.23 -22.22 -32.66
N GLN A 86 17.65 -21.06 -32.14
CA GLN A 86 16.72 -20.00 -31.82
C GLN A 86 16.90 -18.77 -32.71
N LEU A 87 15.82 -18.34 -33.31
CA LEU A 87 15.78 -17.10 -34.07
C LEU A 87 15.93 -15.88 -33.15
N SER A 88 16.69 -14.91 -33.59
CA SER A 88 16.80 -13.62 -32.93
C SER A 88 15.51 -12.83 -33.09
N PHE A 89 15.00 -12.27 -31.99
CA PHE A 89 13.82 -11.41 -32.01
C PHE A 89 14.21 -9.96 -32.34
N ALA A 90 13.53 -9.36 -33.32
CA ALA A 90 13.70 -7.94 -33.63
C ALA A 90 13.26 -7.09 -32.42
N GLY A 91 14.12 -6.22 -31.94
CA GLY A 91 13.80 -5.31 -30.83
C GLY A 91 14.33 -5.70 -29.46
N VAL A 92 14.94 -6.87 -29.27
CA VAL A 92 15.57 -7.25 -28.00
C VAL A 92 16.63 -6.23 -27.56
N ALA A 93 17.35 -5.59 -28.52
CA ALA A 93 18.30 -4.51 -28.22
C ALA A 93 17.64 -3.21 -27.72
N ARG A 94 16.33 -3.10 -27.72
CA ARG A 94 15.57 -1.92 -27.27
C ARG A 94 14.96 -2.08 -25.88
N MET A 95 15.31 -3.12 -25.13
CA MET A 95 14.76 -3.34 -23.77
C MET A 95 15.00 -2.16 -22.80
N ASN A 96 15.90 -1.23 -23.14
CA ASN A 96 16.18 -0.02 -22.33
C ASN A 96 15.51 1.26 -22.85
N ARG A 97 14.78 1.22 -23.94
CA ARG A 97 13.99 2.37 -24.42
C ARG A 97 12.52 1.93 -24.48
N ARG A 98 11.65 2.64 -23.76
CA ARG A 98 10.19 2.49 -23.92
C ARG A 98 9.88 2.51 -25.41
N PRO A 99 9.25 1.50 -25.99
CA PRO A 99 8.87 1.54 -27.38
C PRO A 99 7.93 2.74 -27.54
N ARG A 100 8.32 3.70 -28.40
CA ARG A 100 7.35 4.59 -29.01
C ARG A 100 6.48 3.70 -29.87
N LEU A 101 5.25 3.48 -29.44
CA LEU A 101 4.26 2.82 -30.27
C LEU A 101 4.18 3.58 -31.59
N PRO A 102 4.26 2.90 -32.76
CA PRO A 102 3.91 3.55 -34.02
C PRO A 102 2.50 4.11 -33.83
N ARG A 103 2.28 5.34 -34.29
CA ARG A 103 0.92 5.86 -34.46
C ARG A 103 0.21 4.87 -35.38
N PRO A 104 -1.01 4.43 -35.05
CA PRO A 104 -1.77 3.62 -35.98
C PRO A 104 -1.99 4.47 -37.24
N ASP A 105 -1.48 4.02 -38.39
CA ASP A 105 -1.94 4.48 -39.67
C ASP A 105 -3.40 4.05 -39.80
N GLU A 106 -4.27 5.03 -40.02
CA GLU A 106 -5.73 4.86 -39.98
C GLU A 106 -6.28 3.96 -41.11
N ASP A 107 -5.43 3.44 -42.02
CA ASP A 107 -5.89 2.78 -43.25
C ASP A 107 -5.56 1.28 -43.36
N HIS A 108 -5.04 0.63 -42.33
CA HIS A 108 -4.82 -0.83 -42.37
C HIS A 108 -5.68 -1.53 -41.34
N ALA A 109 -6.95 -1.73 -41.68
CA ALA A 109 -7.73 -2.78 -41.02
C ALA A 109 -7.01 -4.12 -41.26
N PRO A 110 -6.63 -4.89 -40.23
CA PRO A 110 -6.05 -6.20 -40.42
C PRO A 110 -7.09 -7.08 -41.09
N ALA A 111 -6.80 -7.47 -42.34
CA ALA A 111 -7.61 -8.47 -43.04
C ALA A 111 -7.66 -9.76 -42.18
N GLY A 112 -8.86 -10.19 -41.80
CA GLY A 112 -9.10 -11.52 -41.26
C GLY A 112 -9.00 -11.66 -39.75
N LEU A 113 -9.60 -10.74 -38.97
CA LEU A 113 -10.06 -11.16 -37.64
C LEU A 113 -11.21 -12.15 -37.80
N PRO A 114 -11.20 -13.30 -37.09
CA PRO A 114 -12.32 -14.20 -37.11
C PRO A 114 -13.59 -13.48 -36.68
N ASP A 115 -14.70 -13.79 -37.33
CA ASP A 115 -16.04 -13.30 -37.01
C ASP A 115 -16.25 -13.41 -35.49
N PRO A 116 -16.64 -12.33 -34.78
CA PRO A 116 -16.92 -12.38 -33.35
C PRO A 116 -18.02 -13.36 -32.93
N ARG A 117 -18.72 -13.95 -33.90
CA ARG A 117 -19.65 -15.05 -33.70
C ARG A 117 -18.99 -16.44 -33.68
N TRP A 118 -17.66 -16.53 -33.82
CA TRP A 118 -16.97 -17.79 -33.70
C TRP A 118 -16.95 -18.23 -32.23
N GLU A 119 -17.81 -19.16 -31.89
CA GLU A 119 -17.78 -19.82 -30.58
C GLU A 119 -16.51 -20.69 -30.50
N GLN A 120 -15.52 -20.21 -29.82
CA GLN A 120 -14.38 -21.04 -29.48
C GLN A 120 -14.84 -22.06 -28.43
N PRO A 121 -14.74 -23.38 -28.72
CA PRO A 121 -15.12 -24.38 -27.74
C PRO A 121 -14.33 -24.18 -26.44
N GLU A 122 -15.04 -24.23 -25.32
CA GLU A 122 -14.44 -24.11 -23.98
C GLU A 122 -13.36 -25.19 -23.83
N LEU A 123 -12.12 -24.73 -23.58
CA LEU A 123 -11.09 -25.62 -23.07
C LEU A 123 -11.31 -25.78 -21.57
N PRO A 124 -11.78 -26.94 -21.09
CA PRO A 124 -11.98 -27.14 -19.67
C PRO A 124 -10.62 -27.33 -18.99
N ALA A 125 -10.11 -26.30 -18.34
CA ALA A 125 -8.98 -26.45 -17.44
C ALA A 125 -9.18 -25.58 -16.20
N PRO A 126 -9.58 -26.16 -15.08
CA PRO A 126 -9.50 -25.48 -13.80
C PRO A 126 -8.02 -25.24 -13.48
N GLY A 127 -7.64 -23.97 -13.32
CA GLY A 127 -6.31 -23.55 -12.90
C GLY A 127 -5.38 -22.99 -13.97
N GLN A 128 -5.80 -22.85 -15.22
CA GLN A 128 -5.00 -22.10 -16.19
C GLN A 128 -5.12 -20.60 -15.92
N SER A 129 -4.04 -20.03 -15.38
CA SER A 129 -3.85 -18.57 -15.41
C SER A 129 -3.91 -18.14 -16.88
N LEU A 130 -4.87 -17.29 -17.22
CA LEU A 130 -4.96 -16.67 -18.54
C LEU A 130 -3.63 -15.93 -18.79
N ARG A 131 -2.73 -16.53 -19.56
CA ARG A 131 -1.52 -15.88 -20.01
C ARG A 131 -1.90 -14.88 -21.08
N PHE A 132 -2.17 -13.66 -20.67
CA PHE A 132 -2.37 -12.54 -21.58
C PHE A 132 -1.06 -12.23 -22.28
N HIS A 133 -0.85 -12.84 -23.43
CA HIS A 133 0.23 -12.44 -24.32
C HIS A 133 0.02 -10.97 -24.72
N ALA A 134 1.09 -10.18 -24.69
CA ALA A 134 1.11 -8.77 -25.06
C ALA A 134 0.88 -8.62 -26.57
N ARG A 135 -0.31 -8.82 -27.06
CA ARG A 135 -0.73 -8.37 -28.38
C ARG A 135 -1.24 -6.95 -28.25
N HIS A 136 -0.90 -6.13 -29.22
CA HIS A 136 -1.37 -4.76 -29.34
C HIS A 136 -2.88 -4.74 -29.60
N TRP A 137 -3.65 -4.72 -28.53
CA TRP A 137 -5.07 -4.50 -28.63
C TRP A 137 -5.29 -3.00 -28.80
N THR A 138 -5.65 -2.57 -29.99
CA THR A 138 -6.24 -1.25 -30.17
C THR A 138 -7.60 -1.27 -29.48
N ALA A 139 -7.83 -0.33 -28.57
CA ALA A 139 -9.03 -0.27 -27.74
C ALA A 139 -10.35 -0.12 -28.54
N ALA A 140 -10.26 0.06 -29.86
CA ALA A 140 -11.38 0.26 -30.76
C ALA A 140 -12.10 -1.04 -31.19
N SER A 141 -11.46 -2.21 -31.09
CA SER A 141 -11.97 -3.44 -31.72
C SER A 141 -12.65 -4.44 -30.77
N VAL A 142 -12.67 -4.18 -29.47
CA VAL A 142 -13.29 -5.09 -28.50
C VAL A 142 -14.47 -4.39 -27.84
N SER A 143 -15.67 -4.77 -28.21
CA SER A 143 -16.91 -4.39 -27.52
C SER A 143 -17.52 -5.64 -26.89
N SER A 144 -17.68 -5.61 -25.58
CA SER A 144 -18.48 -6.57 -24.85
C SER A 144 -19.39 -5.83 -23.87
N PRO A 145 -20.57 -6.35 -23.54
CA PRO A 145 -21.47 -5.69 -22.58
C PRO A 145 -20.79 -5.40 -21.22
N ALA A 146 -19.94 -6.29 -20.76
CA ALA A 146 -19.18 -6.13 -19.53
C ALA A 146 -18.16 -4.98 -19.63
N LEU A 147 -17.48 -4.85 -20.77
CA LEU A 147 -16.53 -3.76 -21.01
C LEU A 147 -17.23 -2.41 -21.09
N GLU A 148 -18.38 -2.33 -21.73
CA GLU A 148 -19.18 -1.10 -21.81
C GLU A 148 -19.70 -0.69 -20.43
N GLN A 149 -20.22 -1.64 -19.66
CA GLN A 149 -20.62 -1.42 -18.28
C GLN A 149 -19.45 -0.88 -17.42
N ALA A 150 -18.30 -1.51 -17.51
CA ALA A 150 -17.11 -1.06 -16.79
C ALA A 150 -16.60 0.31 -17.25
N ARG A 151 -16.68 0.62 -18.55
CA ARG A 151 -16.35 1.94 -19.12
C ARG A 151 -17.30 3.02 -18.61
N ALA A 152 -18.61 2.74 -18.54
CA ALA A 152 -19.58 3.68 -17.99
C ALA A 152 -19.32 3.99 -16.51
N VAL A 153 -18.95 2.99 -15.71
CA VAL A 153 -18.53 3.18 -14.32
C VAL A 153 -17.24 4.00 -14.26
N ALA A 154 -16.27 3.71 -15.11
CA ALA A 154 -14.99 4.43 -15.16
C ALA A 154 -15.16 5.91 -15.54
N SER A 155 -16.06 6.21 -16.50
CA SER A 155 -16.36 7.59 -16.89
C SER A 155 -16.95 8.38 -15.74
N ARG A 156 -18.00 7.86 -15.09
CA ARG A 156 -18.62 8.50 -13.91
C ARG A 156 -17.62 8.74 -12.78
N LEU A 157 -16.76 7.77 -12.49
CA LEU A 157 -15.72 7.94 -11.48
C LEU A 157 -14.67 8.96 -11.92
N GLY A 158 -14.32 8.98 -13.22
CA GLY A 158 -13.37 9.92 -13.78
C GLY A 158 -13.84 11.36 -13.66
N GLU A 159 -15.11 11.61 -13.97
CA GLU A 159 -15.76 12.90 -13.80
C GLU A 159 -15.83 13.31 -12.32
N ALA A 160 -16.36 12.42 -11.47
CA ALA A 160 -16.52 12.68 -10.04
C ALA A 160 -15.17 12.93 -9.32
N ARG A 161 -14.08 12.38 -9.81
CA ARG A 161 -12.74 12.48 -9.20
C ARG A 161 -11.78 13.39 -9.97
N GLY A 162 -12.24 14.04 -11.02
CA GLY A 162 -11.42 14.95 -11.81
C GLY A 162 -10.20 14.27 -12.47
N TRP A 163 -10.37 13.04 -12.98
CA TRP A 163 -9.27 12.34 -13.65
C TRP A 163 -8.80 13.07 -14.90
N ASN A 164 -7.50 13.25 -15.03
CA ASN A 164 -6.93 13.82 -16.24
C ASN A 164 -7.02 12.83 -17.42
N PRO A 165 -6.88 13.29 -18.68
CA PRO A 165 -6.99 12.44 -19.87
C PRO A 165 -6.05 11.22 -19.85
N ARG A 166 -4.86 11.35 -19.28
CA ARG A 166 -3.90 10.26 -19.16
C ARG A 166 -4.43 9.15 -18.24
N ILE A 167 -4.97 9.50 -17.07
CA ILE A 167 -5.55 8.54 -16.13
C ILE A 167 -6.76 7.84 -16.76
N GLN A 168 -7.60 8.58 -17.49
CA GLN A 168 -8.75 8.01 -18.20
C GLN A 168 -8.31 7.00 -19.25
N GLU A 169 -7.28 7.33 -20.04
CA GLU A 169 -6.74 6.43 -21.06
C GLU A 169 -6.07 5.19 -20.46
N GLU A 170 -5.24 5.35 -19.43
CA GLU A 170 -4.65 4.22 -18.70
C GLU A 170 -5.73 3.29 -18.13
N THR A 171 -6.83 3.85 -17.64
CA THR A 171 -7.97 3.09 -17.10
C THR A 171 -8.72 2.36 -18.21
N ARG A 172 -8.98 3.02 -19.36
CA ARG A 172 -9.63 2.40 -20.52
C ARG A 172 -8.83 1.20 -21.04
N ARG A 173 -7.50 1.34 -21.10
CA ARG A 173 -6.58 0.26 -21.50
C ARG A 173 -6.59 -0.90 -20.50
N ALA A 174 -6.60 -0.60 -19.20
CA ALA A 174 -6.64 -1.62 -18.17
C ALA A 174 -7.94 -2.46 -18.25
N LEU A 175 -9.08 -1.80 -18.45
CA LEU A 175 -10.37 -2.48 -18.63
C LEU A 175 -10.40 -3.32 -19.90
N ALA A 176 -9.85 -2.82 -21.01
CA ALA A 176 -9.76 -3.58 -22.24
C ALA A 176 -8.89 -4.84 -22.08
N VAL A 177 -7.73 -4.74 -21.37
CA VAL A 177 -6.87 -5.89 -21.07
C VAL A 177 -7.61 -6.94 -20.25
N MET A 178 -8.40 -6.53 -19.25
CA MET A 178 -9.09 -7.47 -18.36
C MET A 178 -10.36 -8.07 -18.94
N LEU A 179 -11.06 -7.34 -19.83
CA LEU A 179 -12.38 -7.72 -20.32
C LEU A 179 -12.43 -8.07 -21.81
N ALA A 180 -11.28 -8.05 -22.50
CA ALA A 180 -11.22 -8.38 -23.94
C ALA A 180 -11.76 -9.78 -24.28
N CYS A 181 -11.50 -10.75 -23.41
CA CYS A 181 -11.93 -12.15 -23.56
C CYS A 181 -12.90 -12.55 -22.44
N HIS A 182 -13.68 -11.59 -21.93
CA HIS A 182 -14.59 -11.84 -20.82
C HIS A 182 -15.86 -12.54 -21.30
N LEU A 183 -16.16 -13.70 -20.73
CA LEU A 183 -17.36 -14.46 -21.01
C LEU A 183 -18.54 -13.91 -20.19
N PRO A 184 -19.76 -13.79 -20.78
CA PRO A 184 -20.94 -13.35 -20.06
C PRO A 184 -21.19 -14.17 -18.78
N GLY A 185 -21.46 -13.50 -17.66
CA GLY A 185 -21.74 -14.13 -16.36
C GLY A 185 -20.51 -14.52 -15.54
N MET A 186 -19.31 -14.50 -16.10
CA MET A 186 -18.08 -14.72 -15.33
C MET A 186 -17.66 -13.46 -14.57
N LYS A 187 -16.98 -13.65 -13.43
CA LYS A 187 -16.30 -12.55 -12.71
C LYS A 187 -14.80 -12.65 -12.92
N VAL A 188 -14.14 -11.50 -12.92
CA VAL A 188 -12.68 -11.42 -13.02
C VAL A 188 -12.09 -11.64 -11.63
N PRO A 189 -11.28 -12.69 -11.41
CA PRO A 189 -10.62 -12.90 -10.12
C PRO A 189 -9.62 -11.77 -9.83
N TRP A 190 -9.60 -11.27 -8.62
CA TRP A 190 -8.66 -10.22 -8.23
C TRP A 190 -7.20 -10.67 -8.42
N SER A 191 -6.91 -11.94 -8.14
CA SER A 191 -5.57 -12.53 -8.32
C SER A 191 -5.04 -12.42 -9.75
N SER A 192 -5.92 -12.31 -10.75
CA SER A 192 -5.54 -12.16 -12.16
C SER A 192 -5.14 -10.71 -12.53
N LEU A 193 -5.53 -9.71 -11.72
CA LEU A 193 -5.29 -8.29 -12.05
C LEU A 193 -3.81 -7.92 -11.98
N GLU A 194 -3.11 -8.34 -10.92
CA GLU A 194 -1.72 -7.94 -10.71
C GLU A 194 -0.79 -8.46 -11.82
N PRO A 195 -0.79 -9.76 -12.19
CA PRO A 195 0.05 -10.27 -13.26
C PRO A 195 -0.32 -9.70 -14.65
N ALA A 196 -1.58 -9.33 -14.86
CA ALA A 196 -2.01 -8.76 -16.13
C ALA A 196 -1.67 -7.26 -16.27
N LEU A 197 -1.82 -6.47 -15.22
CA LEU A 197 -1.75 -5.00 -15.28
C LEU A 197 -0.39 -4.43 -14.88
N ARG A 198 0.27 -5.00 -13.86
CA ARG A 198 1.54 -4.47 -13.33
C ARG A 198 2.68 -4.42 -14.36
N PRO A 199 2.87 -5.44 -15.23
CA PRO A 199 3.91 -5.38 -16.27
C PRO A 199 3.67 -4.28 -17.32
N ARG A 200 2.45 -3.73 -17.36
CA ARG A 200 2.02 -2.69 -18.30
C ARG A 200 1.95 -1.29 -17.68
N ASP A 201 2.43 -1.11 -16.45
CA ASP A 201 2.32 0.13 -15.67
C ASP A 201 0.85 0.60 -15.48
N LEU A 202 -0.11 -0.31 -15.50
CA LEU A 202 -1.53 -0.02 -15.32
C LEU A 202 -1.95 -0.20 -13.85
N SER A 203 -2.90 0.60 -13.39
CA SER A 203 -3.31 0.64 -11.99
C SER A 203 -4.22 -0.53 -11.63
N VAL A 204 -3.69 -1.52 -10.89
CA VAL A 204 -4.44 -2.66 -10.34
C VAL A 204 -5.58 -2.20 -9.43
N SER A 205 -5.31 -1.27 -8.51
CA SER A 205 -6.29 -0.83 -7.50
C SER A 205 -7.48 -0.08 -8.12
N ARG A 206 -7.21 0.78 -9.12
CA ARG A 206 -8.26 1.52 -9.83
C ARG A 206 -9.13 0.58 -10.66
N THR A 207 -8.51 -0.36 -11.37
CA THR A 207 -9.22 -1.36 -12.17
C THR A 207 -10.07 -2.27 -11.29
N ALA A 208 -9.54 -2.75 -10.17
CA ALA A 208 -10.29 -3.55 -9.20
C ALA A 208 -11.50 -2.79 -8.63
N GLU A 209 -11.35 -1.50 -8.32
CA GLU A 209 -12.45 -0.67 -7.84
C GLU A 209 -13.57 -0.55 -8.87
N ILE A 210 -13.21 -0.29 -10.14
CA ILE A 210 -14.19 -0.18 -11.22
C ILE A 210 -14.90 -1.51 -11.46
N LEU A 211 -14.17 -2.62 -11.54
CA LEU A 211 -14.74 -3.95 -11.71
C LEU A 211 -15.64 -4.33 -10.52
N GLY A 212 -15.25 -3.95 -9.30
CA GLY A 212 -16.06 -4.14 -8.10
C GLY A 212 -17.39 -3.38 -8.16
N LEU A 213 -17.35 -2.10 -8.54
CA LEU A 213 -18.54 -1.26 -8.71
C LEU A 213 -19.42 -1.71 -9.90
N ALA A 214 -18.82 -2.31 -10.91
CA ALA A 214 -19.54 -2.92 -12.03
C ALA A 214 -20.09 -4.33 -11.72
N GLY A 215 -19.80 -4.89 -10.53
CA GLY A 215 -20.21 -6.25 -10.16
C GLY A 215 -19.44 -7.37 -10.87
N LEU A 216 -18.34 -7.02 -11.57
CA LEU A 216 -17.54 -7.92 -12.39
C LEU A 216 -16.29 -8.46 -11.67
N LEU A 217 -16.04 -8.07 -10.43
CA LEU A 217 -14.88 -8.52 -9.65
C LEU A 217 -15.26 -9.71 -8.76
N ASP A 218 -14.44 -10.75 -8.79
CA ASP A 218 -14.37 -11.76 -7.76
C ASP A 218 -13.16 -11.47 -6.86
N ASP A 219 -13.42 -11.10 -5.59
CA ASP A 219 -12.35 -10.78 -4.65
C ASP A 219 -11.84 -12.06 -3.95
N ASP A 220 -11.05 -12.83 -4.69
CA ASP A 220 -10.39 -14.07 -4.27
C ASP A 220 -9.13 -13.83 -3.41
N ARG A 221 -8.93 -12.61 -2.92
CA ARG A 221 -7.74 -12.30 -2.10
C ARG A 221 -7.80 -12.99 -0.76
N VAL A 222 -6.77 -13.75 -0.47
CA VAL A 222 -6.49 -14.11 0.92
C VAL A 222 -6.06 -12.84 1.66
N ARG A 223 -6.81 -12.47 2.69
CA ARG A 223 -6.49 -11.26 3.47
C ARG A 223 -5.06 -11.37 4.00
N PRO A 224 -4.23 -10.33 3.86
CA PRO A 224 -2.85 -10.37 4.36
C PRO A 224 -2.74 -10.73 5.85
N LEU A 225 -3.78 -10.42 6.63
CA LEU A 225 -3.86 -10.79 8.04
C LEU A 225 -4.06 -12.29 8.21
N ASP A 226 -4.85 -12.94 7.36
CA ASP A 226 -5.11 -14.38 7.46
C ASP A 226 -3.88 -15.20 7.07
N THR A 227 -3.20 -14.79 5.99
CA THR A 227 -1.90 -15.38 5.60
C THR A 227 -0.87 -15.24 6.72
N TRP A 228 -0.75 -14.04 7.30
CA TRP A 228 0.16 -13.77 8.39
C TRP A 228 -0.20 -14.58 9.64
N THR A 229 -1.48 -14.64 10.00
CA THR A 229 -1.99 -15.44 11.13
C THR A 229 -1.71 -16.92 10.90
N GLY A 230 -2.02 -17.44 9.71
CA GLY A 230 -1.73 -18.82 9.33
C GLY A 230 -0.26 -19.18 9.50
N GLY A 231 0.64 -18.34 8.98
CA GLY A 231 2.08 -18.53 9.14
C GLY A 231 2.56 -18.52 10.59
N LYS A 232 1.96 -17.66 11.43
CA LYS A 232 2.26 -17.65 12.88
C LYS A 232 1.74 -18.88 13.62
N LEU A 233 0.61 -19.43 13.20
CA LEU A 233 0.01 -20.59 13.85
C LEU A 233 0.58 -21.93 13.37
N ALA A 234 1.32 -21.93 12.26
CA ALA A 234 1.88 -23.14 11.67
C ALA A 234 2.99 -23.78 12.54
N THR A 235 3.63 -23.01 13.42
CA THR A 235 4.67 -23.49 14.35
C THR A 235 4.12 -24.10 15.63
N LEU A 236 2.82 -24.03 15.86
CA LEU A 236 2.18 -24.44 17.10
C LEU A 236 1.61 -25.86 17.01
N ALA A 237 1.53 -26.55 18.15
CA ALA A 237 0.83 -27.84 18.24
C ALA A 237 -0.63 -27.69 17.73
N PRO A 238 -1.17 -28.70 17.01
CA PRO A 238 -2.43 -28.58 16.29
C PRO A 238 -3.64 -28.11 17.15
N GLY A 239 -3.76 -28.62 18.36
CA GLY A 239 -4.84 -28.23 19.28
C GLY A 239 -4.68 -26.80 19.82
N ILE A 240 -3.45 -26.37 20.10
CA ILE A 240 -3.14 -24.98 20.49
C ILE A 240 -3.36 -24.04 19.31
N ALA A 241 -2.94 -24.42 18.11
CA ALA A 241 -3.15 -23.66 16.88
C ALA A 241 -4.65 -23.49 16.57
N ALA A 242 -5.46 -24.53 16.77
CA ALA A 242 -6.91 -24.48 16.58
C ALA A 242 -7.59 -23.47 17.53
N CYS A 243 -7.22 -23.49 18.81
CA CYS A 243 -7.69 -22.52 19.81
C CYS A 243 -7.30 -21.09 19.44
N ALA A 244 -6.05 -20.86 19.06
CA ALA A 244 -5.55 -19.54 18.67
C ALA A 244 -6.18 -19.03 17.37
N ARG A 245 -6.46 -19.91 16.40
CA ARG A 245 -7.15 -19.60 15.15
C ARG A 245 -8.60 -19.17 15.40
N SER A 246 -9.34 -19.92 16.21
CA SER A 246 -10.71 -19.58 16.60
C SER A 246 -10.77 -18.19 17.25
N TRP A 247 -9.85 -17.92 18.17
CA TRP A 247 -9.77 -16.62 18.84
C TRP A 247 -9.38 -15.49 17.88
N ALA A 248 -8.38 -15.69 17.03
CA ALA A 248 -7.96 -14.69 16.02
C ALA A 248 -9.12 -14.35 15.08
N GLY A 249 -9.88 -15.36 14.62
CA GLY A 249 -11.09 -15.16 13.83
C GLY A 249 -12.15 -14.34 14.56
N ALA A 250 -12.39 -14.61 15.84
CA ALA A 250 -13.32 -13.83 16.65
C ALA A 250 -12.87 -12.36 16.84
N LEU A 251 -11.57 -12.11 16.93
CA LEU A 251 -11.04 -10.75 16.99
C LEU A 251 -11.20 -10.02 15.65
N GLN A 252 -11.00 -10.71 14.53
CA GLN A 252 -11.08 -10.13 13.18
C GLN A 252 -12.51 -9.80 12.76
N HIS A 253 -13.45 -10.71 13.02
CA HIS A 253 -14.82 -10.58 12.52
C HIS A 253 -15.80 -10.05 13.58
N GLY A 254 -15.33 -9.95 14.84
CA GLY A 254 -16.20 -9.66 15.95
C GLY A 254 -17.02 -10.89 16.39
N THR A 255 -17.91 -10.67 17.35
CA THR A 255 -18.89 -11.65 17.82
C THR A 255 -20.23 -10.95 18.02
N SER A 256 -21.28 -11.69 18.32
CA SER A 256 -22.59 -11.09 18.65
C SER A 256 -22.55 -10.01 19.76
N ARG A 257 -21.46 -9.97 20.55
CA ARG A 257 -21.29 -9.05 21.69
C ARG A 257 -20.02 -8.19 21.61
N SER A 258 -19.27 -8.25 20.51
CA SER A 258 -18.05 -7.46 20.33
C SER A 258 -17.84 -7.07 18.88
N LEU A 259 -17.46 -5.81 18.66
CA LEU A 259 -17.09 -5.31 17.34
C LEU A 259 -15.76 -5.92 16.87
N PRO A 260 -15.55 -6.03 15.55
CA PRO A 260 -14.28 -6.39 14.96
C PRO A 260 -13.15 -5.51 15.47
N ARG A 261 -12.00 -6.10 15.74
CA ARG A 261 -10.77 -5.36 16.10
C ARG A 261 -9.99 -4.96 14.84
N SER A 262 -9.25 -3.86 14.96
CA SER A 262 -8.36 -3.46 13.88
C SER A 262 -7.31 -4.55 13.59
N PRO A 263 -6.85 -4.71 12.34
CA PRO A 263 -5.81 -5.67 11.98
C PRO A 263 -4.55 -5.56 12.85
N ASP A 264 -4.18 -4.33 13.23
CA ASP A 264 -3.00 -4.11 14.07
C ASP A 264 -3.23 -4.55 15.52
N THR A 265 -4.44 -4.39 16.06
CA THR A 265 -4.79 -4.96 17.38
C THR A 265 -4.67 -6.47 17.36
N VAL A 266 -5.17 -7.15 16.31
CA VAL A 266 -5.06 -8.61 16.16
C VAL A 266 -3.59 -9.03 16.10
N ARG A 267 -2.77 -8.34 15.29
CA ARG A 267 -1.32 -8.61 15.22
C ARG A 267 -0.62 -8.41 16.57
N ILE A 268 -0.94 -7.32 17.27
CA ILE A 268 -0.36 -7.03 18.58
C ILE A 268 -0.73 -8.12 19.58
N TYR A 269 -1.97 -8.54 19.63
CA TYR A 269 -2.45 -9.55 20.55
C TYR A 269 -1.80 -10.91 20.26
N LEU A 270 -1.82 -11.35 18.99
CA LEU A 270 -1.22 -12.62 18.61
C LEU A 270 0.30 -12.64 18.86
N ARG A 271 1.04 -11.58 18.47
CA ARG A 271 2.49 -11.44 18.75
C ARG A 271 2.79 -11.49 20.25
N SER A 272 1.90 -10.99 21.08
CA SER A 272 2.13 -10.95 22.53
C SER A 272 2.01 -12.32 23.18
N VAL A 273 1.11 -13.18 22.71
CA VAL A 273 0.89 -14.52 23.28
C VAL A 273 1.69 -15.59 22.57
N HIS A 274 2.10 -15.38 21.31
CA HIS A 274 2.75 -16.37 20.48
C HIS A 274 3.96 -17.05 21.14
N PRO A 275 4.91 -16.33 21.79
CA PRO A 275 6.04 -16.97 22.45
C PRO A 275 5.62 -17.94 23.56
N LEU A 276 4.53 -17.64 24.27
CA LEU A 276 3.98 -18.53 25.30
C LEU A 276 3.38 -19.77 24.66
N LEU A 277 2.62 -19.58 23.57
CA LEU A 277 2.01 -20.69 22.83
C LEU A 277 3.06 -21.60 22.21
N GLU A 278 4.16 -21.07 21.70
CA GLU A 278 5.31 -21.87 21.22
C GLU A 278 5.94 -22.68 22.35
N GLN A 279 6.20 -22.04 23.49
CA GLN A 279 6.74 -22.73 24.66
C GLN A 279 5.83 -23.86 25.13
N TRP A 280 4.51 -23.64 25.14
CA TRP A 280 3.54 -24.65 25.55
C TRP A 280 3.38 -25.75 24.49
N SER A 281 3.48 -25.44 23.21
CA SER A 281 3.45 -26.43 22.14
C SER A 281 4.59 -27.44 22.20
N GLY A 282 5.69 -27.12 22.87
CA GLY A 282 6.77 -28.06 23.14
C GLY A 282 6.47 -29.06 24.26
N ARG A 283 5.36 -28.87 25.00
CA ARG A 283 5.00 -29.72 26.15
C ARG A 283 3.58 -30.25 26.12
N TYR A 284 2.68 -29.57 25.39
CA TYR A 284 1.24 -29.84 25.37
C TYR A 284 0.73 -29.85 23.95
N ASP A 285 -0.20 -30.74 23.66
CA ASP A 285 -0.86 -30.80 22.36
C ASP A 285 -2.07 -29.84 22.26
N HIS A 286 -2.69 -29.52 23.41
CA HIS A 286 -3.88 -28.70 23.46
C HIS A 286 -3.84 -27.68 24.59
N LEU A 287 -4.43 -26.49 24.36
CA LEU A 287 -4.47 -25.40 25.35
C LEU A 287 -5.22 -25.78 26.67
N ARG A 288 -6.09 -26.80 26.65
CA ARG A 288 -6.80 -27.33 27.83
C ARG A 288 -5.85 -27.98 28.85
N GLU A 289 -4.65 -28.37 28.45
CA GLU A 289 -3.66 -29.03 29.30
C GLU A 289 -2.82 -28.01 30.09
N VAL A 290 -2.84 -26.74 29.63
CA VAL A 290 -2.10 -25.64 30.26
C VAL A 290 -2.74 -25.32 31.62
N THR A 291 -1.96 -25.47 32.69
CA THR A 291 -2.42 -25.20 34.05
C THR A 291 -2.34 -23.71 34.42
N ALA A 292 -3.03 -23.35 35.51
CA ALA A 292 -2.90 -22.00 36.07
C ALA A 292 -1.47 -21.71 36.56
N GLY A 293 -0.72 -22.74 36.98
CA GLY A 293 0.68 -22.63 37.35
C GLY A 293 1.57 -22.27 36.16
N ASP A 294 1.38 -22.95 35.02
CA ASP A 294 2.13 -22.67 33.79
C ASP A 294 1.89 -21.23 33.30
N ALA A 295 0.62 -20.81 33.29
CA ALA A 295 0.25 -19.46 32.91
C ALA A 295 0.84 -18.39 33.84
N ALA A 296 0.80 -18.64 35.16
CA ALA A 296 1.37 -17.74 36.15
C ALA A 296 2.89 -17.65 36.04
N ALA A 297 3.59 -18.78 35.88
CA ALA A 297 5.05 -18.81 35.68
C ALA A 297 5.48 -18.07 34.42
N ALA A 298 4.80 -18.31 33.29
CA ALA A 298 5.10 -17.65 32.01
C ALA A 298 4.90 -16.12 32.10
N ILE A 299 3.85 -15.66 32.78
CA ILE A 299 3.59 -14.23 32.97
C ILE A 299 4.54 -13.61 34.00
N ALA A 300 4.97 -14.36 35.03
CA ALA A 300 5.93 -13.89 36.04
C ALA A 300 7.32 -13.61 35.44
N ALA A 301 7.73 -14.37 34.42
CA ALA A 301 8.97 -14.16 33.70
C ALA A 301 9.04 -12.83 32.93
N LEU A 302 7.88 -12.22 32.65
CA LEU A 302 7.77 -10.97 31.88
C LEU A 302 7.74 -9.77 32.83
N ARG A 303 8.25 -8.61 32.35
CA ARG A 303 8.32 -7.38 33.14
C ARG A 303 7.62 -6.19 32.45
N GLY A 304 7.22 -5.21 33.22
CA GLY A 304 6.74 -3.90 32.77
C GLY A 304 5.60 -3.96 31.75
N HIS A 305 5.75 -3.25 30.65
CA HIS A 305 4.75 -3.14 29.58
C HIS A 305 4.48 -4.50 28.91
N GLN A 306 5.53 -5.31 28.69
CA GLN A 306 5.38 -6.60 28.04
C GLN A 306 4.51 -7.56 28.86
N ARG A 307 4.74 -7.63 30.20
CA ARG A 307 3.89 -8.41 31.10
C ARG A 307 2.42 -8.04 30.99
N ARG A 308 2.09 -6.73 31.07
CA ARG A 308 0.71 -6.25 30.99
C ARG A 308 0.06 -6.59 29.66
N LYS A 309 0.76 -6.31 28.56
CA LYS A 309 0.28 -6.55 27.20
C LYS A 309 0.02 -8.02 26.94
N THR A 310 0.97 -8.88 27.33
CA THR A 310 0.85 -10.33 27.17
C THR A 310 -0.28 -10.89 28.05
N LEU A 311 -0.39 -10.46 29.29
CA LEU A 311 -1.48 -10.88 30.17
C LEU A 311 -2.86 -10.47 29.64
N THR A 312 -2.99 -9.26 29.08
CA THR A 312 -4.24 -8.79 28.44
C THR A 312 -4.62 -9.67 27.25
N ALA A 313 -3.67 -9.98 26.40
CA ALA A 313 -3.88 -10.83 25.24
C ALA A 313 -4.15 -12.28 25.63
N LEU A 314 -3.44 -12.83 26.62
CA LEU A 314 -3.64 -14.17 27.15
C LEU A 314 -5.04 -14.32 27.76
N ARG A 315 -5.48 -13.37 28.58
CA ARG A 315 -6.84 -13.36 29.15
C ARG A 315 -7.91 -13.28 28.05
N SER A 316 -7.66 -12.54 26.99
CA SER A 316 -8.57 -12.49 25.83
C SER A 316 -8.69 -13.85 25.17
N LEU A 317 -7.56 -14.54 24.93
CA LEU A 317 -7.50 -15.88 24.36
C LEU A 317 -8.20 -16.91 25.25
N THR A 318 -7.78 -17.03 26.52
CA THR A 318 -8.28 -18.06 27.43
C THR A 318 -9.77 -17.86 27.74
N ARG A 319 -10.22 -16.62 27.88
CA ARG A 319 -11.65 -16.30 28.06
C ARG A 319 -12.46 -16.69 26.82
N HIS A 320 -11.94 -16.43 25.61
CA HIS A 320 -12.58 -16.86 24.37
C HIS A 320 -12.66 -18.38 24.30
N CYS A 321 -11.57 -19.08 24.57
CA CYS A 321 -11.54 -20.55 24.56
C CYS A 321 -12.49 -21.17 25.59
N LYS A 322 -12.54 -20.62 26.81
CA LYS A 322 -13.49 -21.08 27.85
C LYS A 322 -14.94 -20.86 27.41
N LYS A 323 -15.25 -19.67 26.89
CA LYS A 323 -16.61 -19.35 26.45
C LYS A 323 -17.10 -20.26 25.31
N ASN A 324 -16.20 -20.74 24.47
CA ASN A 324 -16.53 -21.62 23.35
C ASN A 324 -16.29 -23.11 23.65
N GLY A 325 -16.10 -23.49 24.93
CA GLY A 325 -15.93 -24.88 25.33
C GLY A 325 -14.62 -25.55 24.87
N LEU A 326 -13.65 -24.78 24.41
CA LEU A 326 -12.35 -25.30 23.96
C LEU A 326 -11.42 -25.66 25.14
N ILE A 327 -11.65 -25.04 26.31
CA ILE A 327 -10.94 -25.30 27.56
C ILE A 327 -11.92 -25.33 28.72
N PHE A 328 -11.66 -26.14 29.75
CA PHE A 328 -12.54 -26.28 30.91
C PHE A 328 -12.40 -25.14 31.91
N ALA A 329 -11.18 -24.71 32.17
CA ALA A 329 -10.87 -23.63 33.09
C ALA A 329 -10.05 -22.54 32.41
N ASP A 330 -10.19 -21.29 32.86
CA ASP A 330 -9.37 -20.16 32.38
C ASP A 330 -8.08 -20.10 33.22
N PRO A 331 -6.91 -20.52 32.68
CA PRO A 331 -5.66 -20.54 33.44
C PRO A 331 -5.15 -19.12 33.77
N ALA A 332 -5.60 -18.09 33.09
CA ALA A 332 -5.18 -16.71 33.33
C ALA A 332 -6.12 -15.92 34.25
N ALA A 333 -7.23 -16.50 34.70
CA ALA A 333 -8.27 -15.78 35.44
C ALA A 333 -7.76 -15.13 36.74
N ARG A 334 -6.92 -15.85 37.49
CA ARG A 334 -6.43 -15.44 38.83
C ARG A 334 -5.11 -14.65 38.80
N ILE A 335 -4.45 -14.49 37.66
CA ILE A 335 -3.19 -13.77 37.56
C ILE A 335 -3.45 -12.27 37.76
N ARG A 336 -2.89 -11.68 38.81
CA ARG A 336 -3.06 -10.23 39.06
C ARG A 336 -2.37 -9.38 38.02
N SER A 337 -3.06 -8.35 37.52
CA SER A 337 -2.48 -7.32 36.68
C SER A 337 -1.57 -6.42 37.52
N THR A 338 -0.38 -6.12 37.00
CA THR A 338 0.45 -5.09 37.62
C THR A 338 -0.17 -3.73 37.34
N PRO A 339 -0.36 -2.86 38.33
CA PRO A 339 -0.81 -1.50 38.08
C PRO A 339 0.03 -0.83 36.99
N ARG A 340 -0.61 -0.01 36.19
CA ARG A 340 0.14 0.83 35.24
C ARG A 340 0.92 1.85 36.07
N PRO A 341 2.26 1.95 35.91
CA PRO A 341 2.95 3.06 36.54
C PRO A 341 2.30 4.36 36.03
N GLU A 342 1.94 5.20 36.97
CA GLU A 342 1.49 6.57 36.63
C GLU A 342 2.69 7.27 36.02
N THR A 343 2.73 7.32 34.70
CA THR A 343 3.72 8.14 34.00
C THR A 343 3.27 9.57 34.14
N MET A 344 4.01 10.35 34.91
CA MET A 344 3.77 11.79 35.02
C MET A 344 3.81 12.41 33.63
N ILE A 345 2.76 13.12 33.28
CA ILE A 345 2.70 13.88 32.05
C ILE A 345 3.47 15.16 32.29
N LEU A 346 4.56 15.36 31.56
CA LEU A 346 5.41 16.55 31.68
C LEU A 346 5.23 17.44 30.44
N PRO A 347 5.35 18.78 30.60
CA PRO A 347 5.36 19.70 29.47
C PRO A 347 6.52 19.41 28.52
N LEU A 348 6.29 19.64 27.24
CA LEU A 348 7.38 19.61 26.27
C LEU A 348 8.27 20.84 26.42
N PRO A 349 9.60 20.69 26.37
CA PRO A 349 10.51 21.84 26.34
C PRO A 349 10.19 22.72 25.11
N ALA A 350 10.07 24.03 25.32
CA ALA A 350 9.78 25.03 24.28
C ALA A 350 10.76 24.93 23.10
N ALA A 351 12.05 24.66 23.36
CA ALA A 351 13.08 24.46 22.35
C ALA A 351 12.75 23.31 21.40
N ARG A 352 12.13 22.22 21.88
CA ARG A 352 11.73 21.08 21.02
C ARG A 352 10.57 21.46 20.10
N ILE A 353 9.64 22.27 20.59
CA ILE A 353 8.49 22.75 19.80
C ILE A 353 9.01 23.71 18.71
N SER A 354 9.91 24.65 19.06
CA SER A 354 10.54 25.55 18.11
C SER A 354 11.28 24.83 17.00
N THR A 355 12.18 23.91 17.37
CA THR A 355 12.91 23.06 16.40
C THR A 355 11.96 22.30 15.46
N ALA A 356 10.87 21.74 15.97
CA ALA A 356 9.89 21.04 15.16
C ALA A 356 9.15 21.97 14.19
N THR A 357 8.85 23.20 14.64
CA THR A 357 8.18 24.22 13.83
C THR A 357 9.07 24.69 12.68
N GLU A 358 10.34 24.92 12.95
CA GLU A 358 11.34 25.31 11.95
C GLU A 358 11.60 24.21 10.93
N ALA A 359 11.70 22.97 11.40
CA ALA A 359 11.93 21.81 10.55
C ALA A 359 10.69 21.38 9.72
N ALA A 360 9.50 21.88 10.04
CA ALA A 360 8.28 21.64 9.27
C ALA A 360 8.25 22.49 7.98
N VAL A 361 9.00 22.06 6.97
CA VAL A 361 9.18 22.84 5.72
C VAL A 361 7.92 22.83 4.84
N THR A 362 7.20 21.71 4.76
CA THR A 362 6.06 21.58 3.83
C THR A 362 4.79 22.22 4.39
N PRO A 363 3.92 22.83 3.53
CA PRO A 363 2.64 23.38 3.98
C PRO A 363 1.76 22.37 4.73
N ALA A 364 1.76 21.10 4.28
CA ALA A 364 1.03 20.02 4.93
C ALA A 364 1.57 19.71 6.35
N ALA A 365 2.91 19.69 6.52
CA ALA A 365 3.54 19.45 7.82
C ALA A 365 3.22 20.59 8.80
N ARG A 366 3.33 21.84 8.36
CA ARG A 366 3.00 23.02 9.20
C ARG A 366 1.55 23.01 9.65
N LEU A 367 0.63 22.70 8.73
CA LEU A 367 -0.79 22.61 9.06
C LEU A 367 -1.07 21.47 10.04
N ALA A 368 -0.54 20.27 9.81
CA ALA A 368 -0.74 19.13 10.69
C ALA A 368 -0.14 19.37 12.08
N LEU A 369 1.01 20.06 12.16
CA LEU A 369 1.62 20.46 13.41
C LEU A 369 0.72 21.43 14.19
N ALA A 370 0.20 22.47 13.54
CA ALA A 370 -0.73 23.43 14.16
C ALA A 370 -2.02 22.74 14.65
N LEU A 371 -2.59 21.84 13.85
CA LEU A 371 -3.78 21.08 14.25
C LEU A 371 -3.54 20.22 15.52
N ALA A 372 -2.34 19.68 15.69
CA ALA A 372 -1.99 18.93 16.89
C ALA A 372 -1.65 19.86 18.09
N ALA A 373 -0.85 20.90 17.86
CA ALA A 373 -0.32 21.78 18.91
C ALA A 373 -1.34 22.82 19.42
N VAL A 374 -2.25 23.28 18.57
CA VAL A 374 -3.26 24.29 18.94
C VAL A 374 -4.60 23.63 19.30
N HIS A 375 -5.08 22.76 18.42
CA HIS A 375 -6.41 22.13 18.58
C HIS A 375 -6.36 20.77 19.28
N ALA A 376 -5.18 20.28 19.66
CA ALA A 376 -4.97 18.98 20.30
C ALA A 376 -5.59 17.80 19.50
N LEU A 377 -5.61 17.85 18.15
CA LEU A 377 -6.16 16.80 17.33
C LEU A 377 -5.27 15.54 17.35
N ARG A 378 -5.92 14.39 17.41
CA ARG A 378 -5.24 13.11 17.26
C ARG A 378 -4.73 12.94 15.81
N PRO A 379 -3.61 12.27 15.59
CA PRO A 379 -3.09 12.02 14.24
C PRO A 379 -4.11 11.41 13.28
N ASP A 380 -4.95 10.47 13.76
CA ASP A 380 -6.01 9.87 12.95
C ASP A 380 -7.13 10.86 12.60
N ALA A 381 -7.48 11.77 13.51
CA ALA A 381 -8.45 12.85 13.24
C ALA A 381 -7.88 13.84 12.19
N ILE A 382 -6.61 14.25 12.32
CA ILE A 382 -5.93 15.13 11.35
C ILE A 382 -5.97 14.52 9.95
N ARG A 383 -5.69 13.24 9.83
CA ARG A 383 -5.67 12.50 8.57
C ARG A 383 -7.05 12.40 7.92
N ARG A 384 -8.12 12.30 8.72
CA ARG A 384 -9.51 12.13 8.27
C ARG A 384 -10.29 13.44 8.19
N LEU A 385 -9.71 14.56 8.58
CA LEU A 385 -10.35 15.85 8.52
C LEU A 385 -10.74 16.19 7.09
N CYS A 386 -12.01 16.50 6.87
CA CYS A 386 -12.55 16.86 5.57
C CYS A 386 -12.52 18.37 5.33
N LEU A 387 -12.65 18.78 4.09
CA LEU A 387 -12.81 20.19 3.72
C LEU A 387 -14.08 20.80 4.33
N ALA A 388 -15.16 19.99 4.39
CA ALA A 388 -16.44 20.40 4.98
C ALA A 388 -16.35 20.62 6.51
N ASP A 389 -15.33 20.07 7.18
CA ASP A 389 -15.14 20.25 8.61
C ASP A 389 -14.53 21.62 8.95
N ILE A 390 -14.09 22.39 7.94
CA ILE A 390 -13.44 23.70 8.13
C ILE A 390 -14.31 24.80 7.51
N ASP A 391 -14.85 25.63 8.35
CA ASP A 391 -15.56 26.85 7.98
C ASP A 391 -14.64 28.06 8.18
N LEU A 392 -14.00 28.48 7.09
CA LEU A 392 -13.09 29.63 7.11
C LEU A 392 -13.84 30.96 7.28
N GLY A 393 -15.10 31.03 6.83
CA GLY A 393 -15.94 32.23 6.93
C GLY A 393 -16.33 32.50 8.37
N ASN A 394 -16.87 31.49 9.05
CA ASN A 394 -17.28 31.57 10.46
C ASN A 394 -16.16 31.25 11.44
N ARG A 395 -14.94 31.02 10.95
CA ARG A 395 -13.74 30.70 11.76
C ARG A 395 -13.97 29.52 12.72
N ARG A 396 -14.46 28.41 12.16
CA ARG A 396 -14.76 27.20 12.93
C ARG A 396 -14.12 25.96 12.33
N ILE A 397 -13.78 25.02 13.20
CA ILE A 397 -13.35 23.66 12.83
C ILE A 397 -14.20 22.65 13.57
N THR A 398 -14.73 21.67 12.84
CA THR A 398 -15.56 20.59 13.40
C THR A 398 -14.72 19.33 13.53
N VAL A 399 -14.61 18.78 14.72
CA VAL A 399 -13.87 17.54 15.02
C VAL A 399 -14.73 16.61 15.83
N ALA A 400 -14.93 15.40 15.34
CA ALA A 400 -15.81 14.41 15.97
C ALA A 400 -17.21 14.95 16.32
N GLY A 401 -17.77 15.77 15.45
CA GLY A 401 -19.09 16.42 15.64
C GLY A 401 -19.09 17.63 16.55
N GLN A 402 -17.97 18.01 17.15
CA GLN A 402 -17.85 19.22 17.96
C GLN A 402 -17.24 20.36 17.17
N SER A 403 -17.96 21.47 17.10
CA SER A 403 -17.49 22.71 16.44
C SER A 403 -16.71 23.57 17.43
N ARG A 404 -15.50 23.97 17.06
CA ARG A 404 -14.56 24.76 17.86
C ARG A 404 -14.11 26.01 17.12
N PRO A 405 -13.69 27.09 17.81
CA PRO A 405 -13.07 28.24 17.16
C PRO A 405 -11.80 27.82 16.40
N LEU A 406 -11.61 28.42 15.24
CA LEU A 406 -10.39 28.28 14.43
C LEU A 406 -9.52 29.52 14.66
N ASP A 407 -8.35 29.35 15.25
CA ASP A 407 -7.41 30.43 15.52
C ASP A 407 -6.78 31.01 14.24
N ASP A 408 -6.19 32.20 14.34
CA ASP A 408 -5.63 32.91 13.20
C ASP A 408 -4.43 32.19 12.57
N LEU A 409 -3.61 31.51 13.36
CA LEU A 409 -2.45 30.76 12.86
C LEU A 409 -2.93 29.58 12.00
N THR A 410 -3.81 28.75 12.57
CA THR A 410 -4.35 27.57 11.86
C THR A 410 -5.15 28.00 10.63
N ARG A 411 -5.90 29.12 10.70
CA ARG A 411 -6.61 29.69 9.56
C ARG A 411 -5.64 30.07 8.42
N ARG A 412 -4.56 30.81 8.73
CA ARG A 412 -3.54 31.19 7.73
C ARG A 412 -2.88 29.96 7.10
N LEU A 413 -2.48 28.98 7.92
CA LEU A 413 -1.85 27.76 7.43
C LEU A 413 -2.82 26.94 6.57
N THR A 414 -4.10 26.87 6.95
CA THR A 414 -5.13 26.21 6.15
C THR A 414 -5.33 26.90 4.80
N THR A 415 -5.42 28.23 4.79
CA THR A 415 -5.57 29.01 3.55
C THR A 415 -4.35 28.81 2.63
N GLY A 416 -3.15 28.87 3.17
CA GLY A 416 -1.91 28.61 2.42
C GLY A 416 -1.85 27.18 1.87
N TRP A 417 -2.24 26.19 2.68
CA TRP A 417 -2.34 24.82 2.23
C TRP A 417 -3.36 24.64 1.10
N LEU A 418 -4.54 25.23 1.21
CA LEU A 418 -5.59 25.14 0.19
C LEU A 418 -5.17 25.82 -1.12
N ALA A 419 -4.44 26.94 -1.07
CA ALA A 419 -3.87 27.58 -2.26
C ALA A 419 -2.87 26.64 -2.94
N TRP A 420 -1.90 26.11 -2.19
CA TRP A 420 -0.91 25.15 -2.68
C TRP A 420 -1.56 23.87 -3.22
N ARG A 421 -2.59 23.36 -2.55
CA ARG A 421 -3.35 22.19 -2.99
C ARG A 421 -4.04 22.43 -4.34
N ARG A 422 -4.64 23.60 -4.57
CA ARG A 422 -5.29 23.97 -5.84
C ARG A 422 -4.28 24.06 -6.98
N GLU A 423 -3.13 24.64 -6.72
CA GLU A 423 -2.05 24.72 -7.71
C GLU A 423 -1.52 23.33 -8.07
N ARG A 424 -1.25 22.50 -7.08
CA ARG A 424 -0.64 21.19 -7.27
C ARG A 424 -1.60 20.13 -7.83
N TRP A 425 -2.86 20.18 -7.43
CA TRP A 425 -3.90 19.25 -7.87
C TRP A 425 -5.21 19.99 -8.20
N PRO A 426 -5.25 20.76 -9.30
CA PRO A 426 -6.39 21.63 -9.63
C PRO A 426 -7.71 20.86 -9.86
N ARG A 427 -7.61 19.57 -10.19
CA ARG A 427 -8.77 18.71 -10.46
C ARG A 427 -9.05 17.69 -9.36
N THR A 428 -8.47 17.86 -8.18
CA THR A 428 -8.74 16.94 -7.07
C THR A 428 -10.16 17.07 -6.57
N SER A 429 -10.87 15.96 -6.46
CA SER A 429 -12.20 15.85 -5.83
C SER A 429 -12.13 15.17 -4.45
N SER A 430 -10.92 14.96 -3.93
CA SER A 430 -10.77 14.37 -2.60
C SER A 430 -11.43 15.23 -1.53
N PRO A 431 -12.33 14.66 -0.70
CA PRO A 431 -13.02 15.43 0.35
C PRO A 431 -12.09 15.77 1.52
N TYR A 432 -10.96 15.09 1.65
CA TYR A 432 -10.05 15.26 2.79
C TYR A 432 -9.24 16.54 2.68
N LEU A 433 -9.00 17.18 3.82
CA LEU A 433 -8.16 18.37 3.91
C LEU A 433 -6.73 18.06 3.44
N LEU A 434 -6.09 17.05 4.03
CA LEU A 434 -4.75 16.63 3.66
C LEU A 434 -4.80 15.59 2.54
N VAL A 435 -4.06 15.83 1.47
CA VAL A 435 -3.89 14.93 0.34
C VAL A 435 -2.42 14.84 -0.05
N ASN A 436 -2.06 13.78 -0.75
CA ASN A 436 -0.75 13.60 -1.36
C ASN A 436 -0.91 13.07 -2.81
N ASN A 437 0.19 12.83 -3.52
CA ASN A 437 0.15 12.35 -4.91
C ASN A 437 -0.65 11.05 -5.09
N GLN A 438 -0.74 10.20 -4.05
CA GLN A 438 -1.48 8.93 -4.12
C GLN A 438 -2.97 9.12 -3.84
N THR A 439 -3.34 10.09 -2.97
CA THR A 439 -4.71 10.25 -2.50
C THR A 439 -5.46 11.40 -3.15
N ALA A 440 -4.77 12.31 -3.85
CA ALA A 440 -5.39 13.46 -4.50
C ALA A 440 -6.50 13.07 -5.50
N MET A 441 -6.36 11.92 -6.17
CA MET A 441 -7.35 11.42 -7.14
C MET A 441 -8.19 10.27 -6.59
N THR A 442 -8.31 10.16 -5.27
CA THR A 442 -9.08 9.11 -4.60
C THR A 442 -9.98 9.71 -3.52
N THR A 443 -10.91 8.91 -3.01
CA THR A 443 -11.74 9.23 -1.85
C THR A 443 -11.18 8.64 -0.56
N ARG A 444 -9.88 8.36 -0.50
CA ARG A 444 -9.20 7.81 0.69
C ARG A 444 -8.37 8.89 1.38
N PRO A 445 -8.31 8.88 2.72
CA PRO A 445 -7.43 9.77 3.45
C PRO A 445 -5.96 9.37 3.24
N VAL A 446 -5.04 10.27 3.52
CA VAL A 446 -3.60 9.96 3.57
C VAL A 446 -3.34 8.84 4.58
N SER A 447 -2.33 7.99 4.32
CA SER A 447 -2.00 6.89 5.21
C SER A 447 -1.38 7.38 6.51
N GLU A 448 -1.50 6.59 7.59
CA GLU A 448 -0.83 6.86 8.84
C GLU A 448 0.70 6.90 8.68
N ASN A 449 1.24 6.00 7.87
CA ASN A 449 2.67 5.98 7.55
C ASN A 449 3.14 7.26 6.86
N TRP A 450 2.34 7.83 5.96
CA TRP A 450 2.67 9.10 5.31
C TRP A 450 2.74 10.23 6.35
N LEU A 451 1.73 10.33 7.22
CA LEU A 451 1.70 11.34 8.26
C LEU A 451 2.89 11.17 9.22
N THR A 452 3.14 9.94 9.69
CA THR A 452 4.27 9.62 10.57
C THR A 452 5.63 9.91 9.89
N SER A 453 5.77 9.59 8.60
CA SER A 453 7.01 9.84 7.85
C SER A 453 7.27 11.32 7.64
N THR A 454 6.22 12.13 7.50
CA THR A 454 6.32 13.59 7.38
C THR A 454 6.90 14.23 8.65
N PHE A 455 6.70 13.60 9.81
CA PHE A 455 7.22 14.05 11.10
C PHE A 455 8.49 13.32 11.57
N ARG A 456 9.02 12.40 10.73
CA ARG A 456 10.24 11.69 11.08
C ARG A 456 11.44 12.65 11.11
N GLY A 457 12.16 12.69 12.22
CA GLY A 457 13.32 13.57 12.39
C GLY A 457 13.02 14.96 12.97
N LEU A 458 11.74 15.33 13.19
CA LEU A 458 11.39 16.62 13.81
C LEU A 458 11.59 16.66 15.34
N GLY A 459 12.06 15.58 15.94
CA GLY A 459 12.31 15.52 17.39
C GLY A 459 11.06 15.47 18.29
N VAL A 460 9.86 15.70 17.72
CA VAL A 460 8.56 15.58 18.39
C VAL A 460 7.57 14.82 17.52
N THR A 461 6.59 14.18 18.16
CA THR A 461 5.46 13.53 17.46
C THR A 461 4.20 14.38 17.62
N LEU A 462 3.25 14.24 16.68
CA LEU A 462 1.94 14.90 16.79
C LEU A 462 1.21 14.53 18.08
N GLU A 463 1.38 13.29 18.56
CA GLU A 463 0.78 12.84 19.82
C GLU A 463 1.41 13.55 21.03
N GLN A 464 2.72 13.79 21.03
CA GLN A 464 3.38 14.55 22.09
C GLN A 464 2.89 16.00 22.13
N LEU A 465 2.75 16.66 20.97
CA LEU A 465 2.20 18.01 20.89
C LEU A 465 0.75 18.08 21.38
N ARG A 466 -0.06 17.09 21.01
CA ARG A 466 -1.43 16.99 21.50
C ARG A 466 -1.50 16.85 23.04
N VAL A 467 -0.65 15.99 23.58
CA VAL A 467 -0.57 15.76 25.04
C VAL A 467 -0.13 17.02 25.74
N ASP A 468 0.88 17.70 25.20
CA ASP A 468 1.40 18.95 25.73
C ASP A 468 0.33 20.06 25.76
N ARG A 469 -0.39 20.26 24.65
CA ARG A 469 -1.49 21.24 24.58
C ARG A 469 -2.60 20.98 25.59
N GLN A 470 -2.94 19.70 25.82
CA GLN A 470 -3.95 19.34 26.83
C GLN A 470 -3.47 19.59 28.27
N LEU A 471 -2.18 19.38 28.52
CA LEU A 471 -1.56 19.69 29.79
C LEU A 471 -1.45 21.21 30.02
N ASP A 472 -1.04 21.96 28.98
CA ASP A 472 -0.93 23.43 28.99
C ASP A 472 -2.28 24.07 29.35
N GLU A 473 -3.38 23.59 28.73
CA GLU A 473 -4.74 24.05 29.10
C GLU A 473 -5.06 23.79 30.57
N ALA A 474 -4.72 22.61 31.07
CA ALA A 474 -4.95 22.25 32.48
C ALA A 474 -4.10 23.10 33.45
N LEU A 475 -2.93 23.56 33.01
CA LEU A 475 -2.06 24.42 33.81
C LEU A 475 -2.51 25.90 33.79
N THR A 476 -3.03 26.36 32.64
CA THR A 476 -3.40 27.76 32.43
C THR A 476 -4.84 28.08 32.82
N ALA A 477 -5.80 27.26 32.41
CA ALA A 477 -7.22 27.43 32.70
C ALA A 477 -7.67 26.81 34.04
N GLY A 478 -6.75 26.06 34.69
CA GLY A 478 -7.02 25.32 35.92
C GLY A 478 -7.25 23.81 35.69
N PRO A 479 -6.89 22.99 36.70
CA PRO A 479 -6.94 21.53 36.60
C PRO A 479 -8.38 20.97 36.82
N ASP A 480 -9.34 21.45 36.02
CA ASP A 480 -10.73 21.00 36.03
C ASP A 480 -10.94 19.92 34.95
N PRO A 481 -11.27 18.67 35.35
CA PRO A 481 -11.54 17.61 34.39
C PRO A 481 -12.74 17.87 33.47
N LEU A 482 -13.79 18.55 33.97
CA LEU A 482 -14.99 18.81 33.17
C LEU A 482 -14.69 19.84 32.07
N HIS A 483 -13.92 20.87 32.38
CA HIS A 483 -13.44 21.82 31.40
C HIS A 483 -12.62 21.14 30.30
N LEU A 484 -11.65 20.30 30.68
CA LEU A 484 -10.81 19.57 29.72
C LEU A 484 -11.61 18.61 28.85
N ALA A 485 -12.60 17.91 29.43
CA ALA A 485 -13.50 17.01 28.68
C ALA A 485 -14.31 17.80 27.65
N SER A 486 -14.84 18.95 28.04
CA SER A 486 -15.63 19.84 27.17
C SER A 486 -14.79 20.44 26.04
N VAL A 487 -13.60 20.99 26.36
CA VAL A 487 -12.74 21.67 25.37
C VAL A 487 -12.17 20.71 24.34
N PHE A 488 -11.69 19.53 24.78
CA PHE A 488 -10.98 18.60 23.91
C PHE A 488 -11.81 17.39 23.46
N GLY A 489 -13.04 17.21 23.98
CA GLY A 489 -13.85 16.04 23.68
C GLY A 489 -13.18 14.73 24.13
N ILE A 490 -12.51 14.75 25.26
CA ILE A 490 -11.84 13.57 25.84
C ILE A 490 -12.72 12.93 26.93
N GLY A 491 -12.59 11.60 27.08
CA GLY A 491 -13.33 10.91 28.12
C GLY A 491 -12.84 11.26 29.54
N ASP A 492 -13.73 11.13 30.51
CA ASP A 492 -13.57 11.54 31.90
C ASP A 492 -12.28 11.01 32.55
N GLU A 493 -11.98 9.74 32.39
CA GLU A 493 -10.74 9.11 32.89
C GLU A 493 -9.48 9.81 32.36
N THR A 494 -9.51 10.18 31.09
CA THR A 494 -8.40 10.90 30.47
C THR A 494 -8.31 12.34 30.99
N ALA A 495 -9.43 13.02 31.13
CA ALA A 495 -9.52 14.37 31.66
C ALA A 495 -9.01 14.43 33.12
N ILE A 496 -9.45 13.49 33.96
CA ILE A 496 -8.99 13.35 35.35
C ILE A 496 -7.47 13.16 35.41
N ARG A 497 -6.90 12.36 34.50
CA ARG A 497 -5.45 12.12 34.44
C ARG A 497 -4.67 13.41 34.14
N TYR A 498 -5.14 14.24 33.19
CA TYR A 498 -4.50 15.53 32.90
C TYR A 498 -4.65 16.52 34.04
N ALA A 499 -5.84 16.60 34.64
CA ALA A 499 -6.08 17.46 35.79
C ALA A 499 -5.21 17.06 37.00
N SER A 500 -5.05 15.76 37.25
CA SER A 500 -4.16 15.25 38.31
C SER A 500 -2.69 15.58 38.04
N ALA A 501 -2.23 15.42 36.78
CA ALA A 501 -0.88 15.80 36.39
C ALA A 501 -0.63 17.30 36.58
N ALA A 502 -1.57 18.15 36.16
CA ALA A 502 -1.48 19.59 36.34
C ALA A 502 -1.46 19.99 37.83
N ARG A 503 -2.34 19.39 38.67
CA ARG A 503 -2.30 19.63 40.14
C ARG A 503 -0.93 19.27 40.74
N HIS A 504 -0.35 18.17 40.31
CA HIS A 504 0.96 17.72 40.80
C HIS A 504 2.07 18.71 40.41
N LEU A 505 2.05 19.20 39.18
CA LEU A 505 3.01 20.20 38.71
C LEU A 505 2.83 21.55 39.40
N LEU A 506 1.59 22.00 39.64
CA LEU A 506 1.29 23.24 40.34
C LEU A 506 1.59 23.17 41.85
N ALA A 507 1.46 21.99 42.48
CA ALA A 507 1.76 21.76 43.89
C ALA A 507 3.24 21.49 44.16
N SER A 508 4.03 21.14 43.13
CA SER A 508 5.49 21.05 43.31
C SER A 508 6.03 22.44 43.59
N PRO A 509 6.76 22.64 44.72
CA PRO A 509 7.41 23.94 44.95
C PRO A 509 8.32 24.18 43.75
N ALA A 510 8.04 25.23 42.99
CA ALA A 510 8.98 25.72 42.01
C ALA A 510 10.30 25.89 42.76
N GLU A 511 11.34 25.17 42.38
CA GLU A 511 12.69 25.59 42.73
C GLU A 511 12.86 26.97 42.13
N GLN A 512 12.59 27.98 42.98
CA GLN A 512 12.88 29.38 42.69
C GLN A 512 14.40 29.47 42.64
N GLN A 513 14.99 29.13 41.52
CA GLN A 513 16.31 29.63 41.19
C GLN A 513 16.15 31.11 40.87
N PRO A 514 16.70 31.99 41.70
CA PRO A 514 16.76 33.41 41.35
C PRO A 514 17.59 33.54 40.07
N PRO A 515 17.24 34.47 39.18
CA PRO A 515 18.03 34.73 38.00
C PRO A 515 19.40 35.25 38.47
N ARG A 516 20.47 34.55 38.12
CA ARG A 516 21.83 35.09 38.16
C ARG A 516 22.20 35.63 36.80
#